data_741508b58a1bcff31164afa18e6a38d1
#
_entry.id   741508b58a1bcff31164afa18e6a38d1
#
_cell.length_a   1.000
_cell.length_b   1.000
_cell.length_c   1.000
_cell.angle_alpha   90.00
_cell.angle_beta   90.00
_cell.angle_gamma   90.00
#
_symmetry.space_group_name_H-M   'P 1'
#
loop_
_entity.id
_entity.type
_entity.pdbx_description
1 polymer ?
#
loop_
_entity_poly.entity_id
_entity_poly.type
_entity_poly.pdbx_seq_one_letter_code
_entity_poly.pdbx_strand_id
1 'polypeptide(L)'
;NDGSGSVFQSNSLANPHTWREEFTKKININNSKDIGKFDVVVTNPPFGTKIPIDDPVILEQFEIAYIWEKSENGFTKTTRLQKSVPPEILFIERCLQLLREGGRMAIVLPDAILGAPGLKYLRYWILKNVQVLASIDLHKDTFQPKNGTQTSVLLLRKKTKKEKEMEDAKSTIRKYPTFMAMVEHVGHDKRGNLTFKRDEKGNEKVISQKEMVKEESKGKIVEKEIETKTKITDDETTEISLIFKEWKKEQKERYSEYDF
;
A
#
# COMPACT_ATOMS: atom_id res chain seq x y z
N ASN A 1 -5.44 -18.71 -6.26
CA ASN A 1 -5.74 -18.66 -4.82
C ASN A 1 -6.45 -19.94 -4.45
N ASP A 2 -5.78 -20.82 -3.71
CA ASP A 2 -6.26 -22.16 -3.34
C ASP A 2 -7.29 -22.14 -2.18
N GLY A 3 -7.77 -20.96 -1.77
CA GLY A 3 -8.71 -20.80 -0.66
C GLY A 3 -8.13 -21.05 0.73
N SER A 4 -6.82 -21.24 0.87
CA SER A 4 -6.15 -21.50 2.16
C SER A 4 -5.95 -20.25 3.03
N GLY A 5 -6.53 -19.11 2.64
CA GLY A 5 -6.47 -17.86 3.38
C GLY A 5 -7.10 -17.96 4.77
N SER A 6 -6.53 -17.30 5.75
CA SER A 6 -7.07 -17.20 7.11
C SER A 6 -7.37 -15.76 7.46
N VAL A 7 -8.55 -15.52 8.03
CA VAL A 7 -8.98 -14.21 8.53
C VAL A 7 -8.98 -14.25 10.05
N PHE A 8 -8.28 -13.31 10.67
CA PHE A 8 -8.21 -13.18 12.12
C PHE A 8 -8.66 -11.77 12.53
N GLN A 9 -9.56 -11.70 13.49
CA GLN A 9 -9.95 -10.44 14.11
C GLN A 9 -8.98 -10.10 15.25
N SER A 10 -8.23 -9.01 15.11
CA SER A 10 -7.30 -8.53 16.13
C SER A 10 -7.08 -7.03 15.99
N ASN A 11 -6.64 -6.37 17.07
CA ASN A 11 -6.09 -5.03 17.00
C ASN A 11 -4.65 -5.11 16.47
N SER A 12 -4.45 -4.78 15.20
CA SER A 12 -3.15 -4.86 14.53
C SER A 12 -2.08 -3.92 15.12
N LEU A 13 -2.48 -2.86 15.83
CA LEU A 13 -1.56 -1.94 16.51
C LEU A 13 -1.22 -2.37 17.94
N ALA A 14 -2.00 -3.29 18.55
CA ALA A 14 -1.67 -3.86 19.82
C ALA A 14 -0.33 -4.62 19.81
N ASN A 15 0.24 -4.85 20.99
CA ASN A 15 1.48 -5.60 21.08
C ASN A 15 1.28 -7.02 20.52
N PRO A 16 2.17 -7.52 19.64
CA PRO A 16 2.01 -8.81 19.00
C PRO A 16 1.83 -10.01 19.94
N HIS A 17 2.36 -9.96 21.16
CA HIS A 17 2.14 -11.03 22.14
C HIS A 17 0.71 -11.09 22.68
N THR A 18 -0.09 -10.03 22.51
CA THR A 18 -1.52 -10.01 22.87
C THR A 18 -2.43 -10.47 21.73
N TRP A 19 -1.87 -10.74 20.54
CA TRP A 19 -2.64 -11.26 19.43
C TRP A 19 -3.13 -12.68 19.71
N ARG A 20 -4.22 -13.06 19.05
CA ARG A 20 -4.80 -14.41 19.23
C ARG A 20 -3.78 -15.50 19.00
N GLU A 21 -3.76 -16.49 19.87
CA GLU A 21 -2.82 -17.62 19.84
C GLU A 21 -2.88 -18.40 18.53
N GLU A 22 -4.07 -18.58 17.94
CA GLU A 22 -4.27 -19.21 16.63
C GLU A 22 -3.48 -18.51 15.53
N PHE A 23 -3.49 -17.16 15.54
CA PHE A 23 -2.75 -16.36 14.58
C PHE A 23 -1.24 -16.45 14.82
N THR A 24 -0.80 -16.25 16.06
CA THR A 24 0.63 -16.26 16.41
C THR A 24 1.27 -17.62 16.16
N LYS A 25 0.55 -18.71 16.42
CA LYS A 25 0.99 -20.08 16.08
C LYS A 25 1.10 -20.27 14.55
N LYS A 26 0.09 -19.82 13.79
CA LYS A 26 0.08 -20.01 12.33
C LYS A 26 1.23 -19.28 11.64
N ILE A 27 1.60 -18.09 12.08
CA ILE A 27 2.71 -17.32 11.51
C ILE A 27 4.03 -17.51 12.27
N ASN A 28 4.07 -18.48 13.19
CA ASN A 28 5.25 -18.86 13.98
C ASN A 28 5.91 -17.67 14.69
N ILE A 29 5.11 -16.84 15.35
CA ILE A 29 5.59 -15.76 16.22
C ILE A 29 5.84 -16.33 17.62
N ASN A 30 7.11 -16.46 17.98
CA ASN A 30 7.51 -16.92 19.32
C ASN A 30 7.78 -15.76 20.28
N ASN A 31 7.99 -14.56 19.73
CA ASN A 31 8.18 -13.36 20.52
C ASN A 31 7.75 -12.11 19.72
N SER A 32 7.34 -11.04 20.43
CA SER A 32 6.84 -9.80 19.82
C SER A 32 7.82 -9.05 18.93
N LYS A 33 9.11 -9.35 18.99
CA LYS A 33 10.15 -8.73 18.17
C LYS A 33 10.41 -9.49 16.87
N ASP A 34 9.92 -10.74 16.75
CA ASP A 34 10.15 -11.63 15.60
C ASP A 34 8.87 -11.80 14.77
N ILE A 35 8.26 -10.69 14.36
CA ILE A 35 7.06 -10.69 13.54
C ILE A 35 7.35 -10.45 12.04
N GLY A 36 8.59 -10.21 11.66
CA GLY A 36 9.04 -9.93 10.29
C GLY A 36 9.08 -11.17 9.40
N LYS A 37 7.94 -11.80 9.14
CA LYS A 37 7.83 -13.09 8.43
C LYS A 37 7.26 -12.97 7.02
N PHE A 38 6.60 -11.88 6.68
CA PHE A 38 5.86 -11.77 5.43
C PHE A 38 6.72 -11.22 4.28
N ASP A 39 6.57 -11.82 3.10
CA ASP A 39 7.17 -11.31 1.86
C ASP A 39 6.47 -10.05 1.36
N VAL A 40 5.14 -10.01 1.55
CA VAL A 40 4.29 -8.92 1.06
C VAL A 40 3.24 -8.55 2.10
N VAL A 41 3.07 -7.24 2.31
CA VAL A 41 1.98 -6.67 3.10
C VAL A 41 1.21 -5.67 2.24
N VAL A 42 -0.11 -5.84 2.16
CA VAL A 42 -1.00 -4.91 1.44
C VAL A 42 -2.05 -4.41 2.43
N THR A 43 -2.23 -3.10 2.51
CA THR A 43 -3.18 -2.51 3.46
C THR A 43 -3.74 -1.17 2.99
N ASN A 44 -5.00 -0.96 3.36
CA ASN A 44 -5.63 0.36 3.39
C ASN A 44 -6.01 0.60 4.86
N PRO A 45 -5.13 1.26 5.63
CA PRO A 45 -5.37 1.49 7.06
C PRO A 45 -6.52 2.47 7.27
N PRO A 46 -7.16 2.48 8.45
CA PRO A 46 -8.13 3.51 8.77
C PRO A 46 -7.44 4.88 8.80
N PHE A 47 -8.08 5.89 8.19
CA PHE A 47 -7.60 7.28 8.23
C PHE A 47 -8.27 7.99 9.39
N GLY A 48 -7.50 8.56 10.31
CA GLY A 48 -8.14 9.07 11.49
C GLY A 48 -7.41 10.09 12.34
N THR A 49 -7.35 11.34 11.86
CA THR A 49 -7.05 12.45 12.77
C THR A 49 -8.11 12.60 13.89
N LYS A 50 -9.31 12.05 13.70
CA LYS A 50 -10.42 12.11 14.68
C LYS A 50 -10.38 10.98 15.71
N ILE A 51 -9.59 9.93 15.50
CA ILE A 51 -9.44 8.78 16.40
C ILE A 51 -7.95 8.46 16.60
N PRO A 52 -7.14 9.45 17.03
CA PRO A 52 -5.73 9.20 17.24
C PRO A 52 -5.52 8.17 18.34
N ILE A 53 -4.41 7.45 18.25
CA ILE A 53 -3.97 6.51 19.30
C ILE A 53 -3.20 7.32 20.33
N ASP A 54 -3.61 7.25 21.58
CA ASP A 54 -3.02 7.94 22.74
C ASP A 54 -2.59 6.99 23.88
N ASP A 55 -2.83 5.68 23.71
CA ASP A 55 -2.40 4.66 24.67
C ASP A 55 -0.86 4.52 24.62
N PRO A 56 -0.13 4.86 25.71
CA PRO A 56 1.31 4.76 25.78
C PRO A 56 1.83 3.36 25.51
N VAL A 57 1.11 2.31 25.97
CA VAL A 57 1.51 0.90 25.78
C VAL A 57 1.51 0.52 24.29
N ILE A 58 0.62 1.13 23.52
CA ILE A 58 0.61 0.97 22.07
C ILE A 58 1.73 1.81 21.45
N LEU A 59 1.84 3.09 21.82
CA LEU A 59 2.78 4.03 21.22
C LEU A 59 4.25 3.63 21.40
N GLU A 60 4.62 3.11 22.57
CA GLU A 60 5.99 2.68 22.89
C GLU A 60 6.58 1.63 21.93
N GLN A 61 5.71 0.92 21.20
CA GLN A 61 6.14 -0.09 20.22
C GLN A 61 6.65 0.51 18.91
N PHE A 62 6.46 1.82 18.69
CA PHE A 62 6.69 2.48 17.41
C PHE A 62 7.72 3.61 17.54
N GLU A 63 8.78 3.57 16.75
CA GLU A 63 9.78 4.64 16.71
C GLU A 63 9.16 5.97 16.23
N ILE A 64 8.23 5.89 15.26
CA ILE A 64 7.55 7.06 14.72
C ILE A 64 6.59 7.73 15.70
N ALA A 65 6.22 7.06 16.79
CA ALA A 65 5.41 7.63 17.86
C ALA A 65 6.20 8.51 18.83
N TYR A 66 7.53 8.51 18.76
CA TYR A 66 8.36 9.41 19.55
C TYR A 66 8.47 10.80 18.89
N ILE A 67 8.83 11.78 19.68
CA ILE A 67 9.16 13.13 19.17
C ILE A 67 10.51 13.04 18.46
N TRP A 68 10.59 13.60 17.27
CA TRP A 68 11.80 13.69 16.46
C TRP A 68 12.21 15.16 16.33
N GLU A 69 13.47 15.44 16.60
CA GLU A 69 14.04 16.79 16.51
C GLU A 69 14.97 16.89 15.30
N LYS A 70 15.01 18.06 14.69
CA LYS A 70 15.91 18.32 13.56
C LYS A 70 17.37 18.26 14.02
N SER A 71 18.20 17.55 13.27
CA SER A 71 19.65 17.44 13.47
C SER A 71 20.40 17.87 12.19
N GLU A 72 21.71 17.94 12.25
CA GLU A 72 22.56 18.31 11.10
C GLU A 72 22.32 17.39 9.89
N ASN A 73 22.16 16.10 10.11
CA ASN A 73 22.02 15.08 9.07
C ASN A 73 20.57 14.57 8.90
N GLY A 74 19.57 15.36 9.32
CA GLY A 74 18.16 15.00 9.18
C GLY A 74 17.35 15.15 10.45
N PHE A 75 16.92 14.04 11.05
CA PHE A 75 16.12 14.02 12.26
C PHE A 75 16.63 12.96 13.24
N THR A 76 16.57 13.25 14.52
CA THR A 76 16.96 12.34 15.61
C THR A 76 15.77 12.08 16.52
N LYS A 77 15.54 10.81 16.83
CA LYS A 77 14.49 10.37 17.76
C LYS A 77 14.88 10.74 19.19
N THR A 78 13.95 11.36 19.92
CA THR A 78 14.09 11.61 21.35
C THR A 78 13.56 10.42 22.18
N THR A 79 13.66 10.54 23.52
CA THR A 79 13.07 9.57 24.44
C THR A 79 11.61 9.89 24.82
N ARG A 80 11.05 10.99 24.31
CA ARG A 80 9.71 11.46 24.63
C ARG A 80 8.68 10.96 23.62
N LEU A 81 7.61 10.35 24.09
CA LEU A 81 6.46 9.98 23.26
C LEU A 81 5.65 11.22 22.86
N GLN A 82 5.06 11.15 21.66
CA GLN A 82 3.98 12.07 21.28
C GLN A 82 2.74 11.79 22.14
N LYS A 83 1.93 12.81 22.40
CA LYS A 83 0.68 12.64 23.18
C LYS A 83 -0.32 11.72 22.49
N SER A 84 -0.36 11.78 21.15
CA SER A 84 -1.21 10.92 20.34
C SER A 84 -0.68 10.90 18.90
N VAL A 85 -0.96 9.82 18.17
CA VAL A 85 -0.52 9.63 16.77
C VAL A 85 -1.70 9.09 15.95
N PRO A 86 -1.98 9.63 14.77
CA PRO A 86 -2.96 9.06 13.85
C PRO A 86 -2.65 7.60 13.50
N PRO A 87 -3.65 6.72 13.46
CA PRO A 87 -3.42 5.28 13.24
C PRO A 87 -2.70 4.97 11.93
N GLU A 88 -3.01 5.69 10.84
CA GLU A 88 -2.36 5.51 9.54
C GLU A 88 -0.84 5.68 9.60
N ILE A 89 -0.33 6.56 10.47
CA ILE A 89 1.12 6.73 10.70
C ILE A 89 1.70 5.47 11.35
N LEU A 90 1.06 4.97 12.42
CA LEU A 90 1.52 3.78 13.12
C LEU A 90 1.47 2.52 12.23
N PHE A 91 0.47 2.45 11.34
CA PHE A 91 0.37 1.35 10.38
C PHE A 91 1.54 1.28 9.41
N ILE A 92 2.19 2.40 9.05
CA ILE A 92 3.40 2.39 8.23
C ILE A 92 4.48 1.54 8.91
N GLU A 93 4.76 1.81 10.18
CA GLU A 93 5.79 1.06 10.91
C GLU A 93 5.33 -0.37 11.23
N ARG A 94 4.06 -0.59 11.63
CA ARG A 94 3.55 -1.94 11.87
C ARG A 94 3.69 -2.84 10.66
N CYS A 95 3.36 -2.35 9.47
CA CYS A 95 3.54 -3.12 8.25
C CYS A 95 5.02 -3.44 7.97
N LEU A 96 5.92 -2.49 8.24
CA LEU A 96 7.36 -2.76 8.13
C LEU A 96 7.87 -3.76 9.17
N GLN A 97 7.32 -3.77 10.39
CA GLN A 97 7.65 -4.78 11.40
C GLN A 97 7.22 -6.18 10.93
N LEU A 98 6.07 -6.31 10.26
CA LEU A 98 5.57 -7.58 9.71
C LEU A 98 6.39 -8.10 8.53
N LEU A 99 7.00 -7.21 7.75
CA LEU A 99 7.81 -7.61 6.59
C LEU A 99 9.17 -8.17 7.00
N ARG A 100 9.59 -9.24 6.32
CA ARG A 100 11.00 -9.65 6.33
C ARG A 100 11.87 -8.59 5.63
N GLU A 101 13.17 -8.67 5.79
CA GLU A 101 14.13 -7.87 5.00
C GLU A 101 13.93 -8.11 3.51
N GLY A 102 13.94 -7.04 2.71
CA GLY A 102 13.65 -7.08 1.27
C GLY A 102 12.17 -7.30 0.92
N GLY A 103 11.29 -7.53 1.91
CA GLY A 103 9.85 -7.65 1.70
C GLY A 103 9.21 -6.37 1.17
N ARG A 104 8.06 -6.49 0.52
CA ARG A 104 7.37 -5.38 -0.17
C ARG A 104 6.05 -5.03 0.50
N MET A 105 5.70 -3.76 0.47
CA MET A 105 4.45 -3.25 1.00
C MET A 105 3.74 -2.38 -0.04
N ALA A 106 2.41 -2.54 -0.13
CA ALA A 106 1.53 -1.57 -0.74
C ALA A 106 0.63 -0.98 0.36
N ILE A 107 0.69 0.34 0.52
CA ILE A 107 -0.11 1.04 1.53
C ILE A 107 -0.79 2.26 0.93
N VAL A 108 -2.09 2.41 1.23
CA VAL A 108 -2.86 3.61 0.89
C VAL A 108 -2.72 4.61 2.04
N LEU A 109 -2.33 5.83 1.73
CA LEU A 109 -2.12 6.89 2.72
C LEU A 109 -2.78 8.20 2.28
N PRO A 110 -3.29 9.01 3.22
CA PRO A 110 -3.69 10.38 2.93
C PRO A 110 -2.50 11.21 2.43
N ASP A 111 -2.72 12.08 1.45
CA ASP A 111 -1.66 12.93 0.89
C ASP A 111 -1.01 13.85 1.91
N ALA A 112 -1.74 14.21 2.97
CA ALA A 112 -1.20 14.95 4.10
C ALA A 112 0.05 14.26 4.72
N ILE A 113 0.12 12.93 4.69
CA ILE A 113 1.31 12.17 5.15
C ILE A 113 2.54 12.53 4.31
N LEU A 114 2.34 12.67 3.00
CA LEU A 114 3.41 12.94 2.05
C LEU A 114 3.76 14.44 1.96
N GLY A 115 2.78 15.33 2.18
CA GLY A 115 2.92 16.78 1.96
C GLY A 115 3.07 17.63 3.22
N ALA A 116 2.48 17.26 4.35
CA ALA A 116 2.41 18.13 5.52
C ALA A 116 3.80 18.50 6.09
N PRO A 117 4.07 19.82 6.34
CA PRO A 117 5.35 20.27 6.88
C PRO A 117 5.72 19.65 8.23
N GLY A 118 4.74 19.41 9.11
CA GLY A 118 4.93 18.78 10.43
C GLY A 118 5.38 17.33 10.38
N LEU A 119 5.20 16.64 9.23
CA LEU A 119 5.54 15.23 9.05
C LEU A 119 6.87 15.00 8.31
N LYS A 120 7.76 16.00 8.28
CA LYS A 120 9.09 15.85 7.65
C LYS A 120 9.91 14.74 8.30
N TYR A 121 9.83 14.58 9.62
CA TYR A 121 10.51 13.51 10.34
C TYR A 121 10.03 12.12 9.90
N LEU A 122 8.72 11.97 9.65
CA LEU A 122 8.14 10.70 9.22
C LEU A 122 8.64 10.31 7.82
N ARG A 123 8.67 11.28 6.87
CA ARG A 123 9.23 11.03 5.53
C ARG A 123 10.71 10.68 5.59
N TYR A 124 11.48 11.35 6.45
CA TYR A 124 12.88 10.99 6.71
C TYR A 124 12.99 9.56 7.24
N TRP A 125 12.17 9.19 8.24
CA TRP A 125 12.14 7.83 8.80
C TRP A 125 11.77 6.79 7.75
N ILE A 126 10.76 7.06 6.91
CA ILE A 126 10.39 6.19 5.79
C ILE A 126 11.59 5.97 4.88
N LEU A 127 12.23 7.02 4.39
CA LEU A 127 13.37 6.93 3.48
C LEU A 127 14.58 6.21 4.09
N LYS A 128 14.78 6.28 5.41
CA LYS A 128 15.82 5.52 6.11
C LYS A 128 15.52 4.02 6.17
N ASN A 129 14.27 3.63 6.22
CA ASN A 129 13.86 2.24 6.45
C ASN A 129 13.42 1.50 5.19
N VAL A 130 13.00 2.22 4.14
CA VAL A 130 12.51 1.61 2.90
C VAL A 130 13.12 2.24 1.65
N GLN A 131 13.09 1.46 0.56
CA GLN A 131 13.18 1.96 -0.80
C GLN A 131 11.76 2.23 -1.29
N VAL A 132 11.47 3.46 -1.74
CA VAL A 132 10.17 3.80 -2.35
C VAL A 132 10.21 3.35 -3.81
N LEU A 133 9.45 2.33 -4.16
CA LEU A 133 9.38 1.77 -5.51
C LEU A 133 8.43 2.59 -6.40
N ALA A 134 7.27 2.98 -5.83
CA ALA A 134 6.31 3.83 -6.52
C ALA A 134 5.53 4.71 -5.56
N SER A 135 5.09 5.87 -6.06
CA SER A 135 4.06 6.73 -5.47
C SER A 135 3.01 7.01 -6.54
N ILE A 136 1.78 6.56 -6.30
CA ILE A 136 0.68 6.67 -7.24
C ILE A 136 -0.40 7.53 -6.57
N ASP A 137 -0.59 8.74 -7.05
CA ASP A 137 -1.65 9.63 -6.59
C ASP A 137 -2.99 9.16 -7.14
N LEU A 138 -3.96 8.89 -6.26
CA LEU A 138 -5.28 8.44 -6.64
C LEU A 138 -6.22 9.63 -6.85
N HIS A 139 -7.16 9.50 -7.78
CA HIS A 139 -8.17 10.52 -7.97
C HIS A 139 -8.98 10.76 -6.67
N LYS A 140 -9.32 12.01 -6.40
CA LYS A 140 -10.06 12.42 -5.18
C LYS A 140 -11.39 11.68 -4.96
N ASP A 141 -11.97 11.13 -6.02
CA ASP A 141 -13.23 10.41 -5.95
C ASP A 141 -13.05 8.90 -5.69
N THR A 142 -11.82 8.39 -5.60
CA THR A 142 -11.52 6.96 -5.44
C THR A 142 -12.30 6.30 -4.29
N PHE A 143 -12.50 7.00 -3.18
CA PHE A 143 -13.22 6.48 -2.01
C PHE A 143 -14.61 7.10 -1.82
N GLN A 144 -15.06 7.90 -2.79
CA GLN A 144 -16.43 8.43 -2.77
C GLN A 144 -17.46 7.31 -3.03
N PRO A 145 -18.70 7.48 -2.55
CA PRO A 145 -19.24 8.63 -1.80
C PRO A 145 -18.94 8.62 -0.29
N LYS A 146 -18.22 7.63 0.21
CA LYS A 146 -18.00 7.45 1.66
C LYS A 146 -16.91 8.34 2.24
N ASN A 147 -15.85 8.59 1.49
CA ASN A 147 -14.69 9.34 1.95
C ASN A 147 -14.11 10.19 0.82
N GLY A 148 -13.95 11.50 1.03
CA GLY A 148 -13.37 12.45 0.07
C GLY A 148 -11.91 12.80 0.33
N THR A 149 -11.20 12.00 1.13
CA THR A 149 -9.78 12.23 1.42
C THR A 149 -8.94 11.90 0.18
N GLN A 150 -8.14 12.87 -0.28
CA GLN A 150 -7.14 12.65 -1.31
C GLN A 150 -6.07 11.69 -0.77
N THR A 151 -5.73 10.68 -1.55
CA THR A 151 -4.86 9.59 -1.12
C THR A 151 -3.89 9.17 -2.20
N SER A 152 -2.76 8.61 -1.77
CA SER A 152 -1.78 7.97 -2.64
C SER A 152 -1.52 6.53 -2.23
N VAL A 153 -1.21 5.69 -3.21
CA VAL A 153 -0.65 4.35 -2.98
C VAL A 153 0.86 4.43 -2.98
N LEU A 154 1.49 4.02 -1.89
CA LEU A 154 2.94 3.81 -1.85
C LEU A 154 3.29 2.34 -2.01
N LEU A 155 4.16 2.04 -2.98
CA LEU A 155 4.82 0.75 -3.09
C LEU A 155 6.23 0.87 -2.52
N LEU A 156 6.49 0.10 -1.48
CA LEU A 156 7.70 0.21 -0.67
C LEU A 156 8.39 -1.15 -0.57
N ARG A 157 9.74 -1.16 -0.52
CA ARG A 157 10.54 -2.33 -0.17
C ARG A 157 11.29 -2.07 1.12
N LYS A 158 11.19 -2.97 2.10
CA LYS A 158 11.94 -2.87 3.35
C LYS A 158 13.44 -3.04 3.06
N LYS A 159 14.26 -2.07 3.47
CA LYS A 159 15.72 -2.19 3.37
C LYS A 159 16.24 -3.32 4.25
N THR A 160 17.28 -3.96 3.76
CA THR A 160 18.03 -4.93 4.55
C THR A 160 18.89 -4.21 5.61
N LYS A 161 19.28 -4.93 6.63
CA LYS A 161 20.21 -4.42 7.66
C LYS A 161 21.51 -3.90 7.02
N LYS A 162 22.06 -4.67 6.07
CA LYS A 162 23.26 -4.29 5.32
C LYS A 162 23.12 -2.97 4.57
N GLU A 163 21.98 -2.76 3.89
CA GLU A 163 21.70 -1.50 3.17
C GLU A 163 21.67 -0.31 4.13
N LYS A 164 21.01 -0.46 5.28
CA LYS A 164 20.95 0.60 6.30
C LYS A 164 22.33 0.91 6.89
N GLU A 165 23.12 -0.11 7.24
CA GLU A 165 24.49 0.05 7.75
C GLU A 165 25.39 0.77 6.73
N MET A 166 25.25 0.47 5.44
CA MET A 166 26.01 1.15 4.38
C MET A 166 25.60 2.63 4.22
N GLU A 167 24.31 2.94 4.36
CA GLU A 167 23.82 4.33 4.31
C GLU A 167 24.25 5.11 5.55
N ASP A 168 24.22 4.51 6.72
CA ASP A 168 24.65 5.13 7.98
C ASP A 168 26.15 5.41 7.96
N ALA A 169 26.98 4.49 7.49
CA ALA A 169 28.41 4.67 7.35
C ALA A 169 28.77 5.84 6.40
N LYS A 170 27.95 6.10 5.39
CA LYS A 170 28.13 7.21 4.45
C LYS A 170 27.38 8.47 4.87
N SER A 171 26.65 8.45 5.98
CA SER A 171 25.76 9.53 6.43
C SER A 171 24.82 10.05 5.33
N THR A 172 24.38 9.18 4.44
CA THR A 172 23.54 9.55 3.29
C THR A 172 22.54 8.47 2.95
N ILE A 173 21.35 8.87 2.54
CA ILE A 173 20.33 7.98 1.99
C ILE A 173 20.66 7.73 0.51
N ARG A 174 20.68 6.47 0.12
CA ARG A 174 20.95 6.06 -1.26
C ARG A 174 19.88 6.60 -2.21
N LYS A 175 20.32 7.19 -3.32
CA LYS A 175 19.43 7.67 -4.38
C LYS A 175 19.09 6.52 -5.33
N TYR A 176 17.83 6.42 -5.72
CA TYR A 176 17.33 5.41 -6.65
C TYR A 176 16.15 5.97 -7.45
N PRO A 177 15.85 5.42 -8.64
CA PRO A 177 14.66 5.78 -9.40
C PRO A 177 13.38 5.38 -8.64
N THR A 178 12.36 6.22 -8.73
CA THR A 178 11.04 5.97 -8.15
C THR A 178 9.98 6.21 -9.22
N PHE A 179 9.07 5.27 -9.41
CA PHE A 179 7.94 5.44 -10.30
C PHE A 179 6.93 6.43 -9.70
N MET A 180 6.50 7.40 -10.50
CA MET A 180 5.49 8.38 -10.10
C MET A 180 4.36 8.39 -11.12
N ALA A 181 3.11 8.30 -10.66
CA ALA A 181 1.93 8.36 -11.52
C ALA A 181 0.78 9.08 -10.82
N MET A 182 -0.14 9.61 -11.61
CA MET A 182 -1.43 10.15 -11.17
C MET A 182 -2.53 9.37 -11.87
N VAL A 183 -3.59 9.04 -11.13
CA VAL A 183 -4.81 8.40 -11.66
C VAL A 183 -5.84 9.50 -11.87
N GLU A 184 -6.22 9.75 -13.12
CA GLU A 184 -7.23 10.77 -13.46
C GLU A 184 -8.65 10.18 -13.47
N HIS A 185 -8.78 8.88 -13.77
CA HIS A 185 -10.06 8.17 -13.87
C HIS A 185 -10.05 6.87 -13.05
N VAL A 186 -11.07 6.68 -12.21
CA VAL A 186 -11.19 5.55 -11.27
C VAL A 186 -12.45 4.70 -11.51
N GLY A 187 -13.08 4.84 -12.67
CA GLY A 187 -14.22 4.03 -13.07
C GLY A 187 -15.57 4.47 -12.51
N HIS A 188 -15.62 5.51 -11.69
CA HIS A 188 -16.86 6.03 -11.13
C HIS A 188 -16.78 7.53 -10.81
N ASP A 189 -17.95 8.17 -10.69
CA ASP A 189 -18.08 9.55 -10.26
C ASP A 189 -18.11 9.69 -8.72
N LYS A 190 -18.17 10.93 -8.23
CA LYS A 190 -18.26 11.24 -6.78
C LYS A 190 -19.51 10.67 -6.08
N ARG A 191 -20.52 10.22 -6.82
CA ARG A 191 -21.74 9.59 -6.29
C ARG A 191 -21.67 8.07 -6.33
N GLY A 192 -20.59 7.49 -6.89
CA GLY A 192 -20.40 6.06 -7.06
C GLY A 192 -21.05 5.49 -8.33
N ASN A 193 -21.54 6.33 -9.26
CA ASN A 193 -22.04 5.84 -10.54
C ASN A 193 -20.88 5.48 -11.45
N LEU A 194 -20.97 4.34 -12.15
CA LEU A 194 -19.93 3.90 -13.08
C LEU A 194 -19.75 4.93 -14.21
N THR A 195 -18.51 5.20 -14.56
CA THR A 195 -18.09 5.97 -15.72
C THR A 195 -17.47 5.06 -16.76
N PHE A 196 -17.71 5.35 -18.05
CA PHE A 196 -17.28 4.51 -19.16
C PHE A 196 -16.43 5.30 -20.15
N LYS A 197 -15.40 4.66 -20.71
CA LYS A 197 -14.57 5.23 -21.77
C LYS A 197 -15.45 5.59 -22.97
N ARG A 198 -15.16 6.73 -23.62
CA ARG A 198 -15.91 7.23 -24.77
C ARG A 198 -15.04 7.26 -26.02
N ASP A 199 -15.68 7.11 -27.19
CA ASP A 199 -15.06 7.33 -28.48
C ASP A 199 -15.01 8.83 -28.84
N GLU A 200 -14.42 9.17 -29.97
CA GLU A 200 -14.34 10.55 -30.47
C GLU A 200 -15.72 11.20 -30.75
N LYS A 201 -16.76 10.39 -30.90
CA LYS A 201 -18.14 10.85 -31.12
C LYS A 201 -18.94 10.95 -29.82
N GLY A 202 -18.30 10.62 -28.66
CA GLY A 202 -18.93 10.66 -27.34
C GLY A 202 -19.74 9.41 -26.96
N ASN A 203 -19.76 8.36 -27.80
CA ASN A 203 -20.44 7.10 -27.49
C ASN A 203 -19.59 6.26 -26.51
N GLU A 204 -20.26 5.52 -25.62
CA GLU A 204 -19.56 4.61 -24.70
C GLU A 204 -18.92 3.45 -25.47
N LYS A 205 -17.63 3.21 -25.21
CA LYS A 205 -16.90 2.10 -25.82
C LYS A 205 -17.37 0.77 -25.23
N VAL A 206 -17.59 -0.22 -26.12
CA VAL A 206 -17.98 -1.58 -25.74
C VAL A 206 -16.97 -2.59 -26.29
N ILE A 207 -16.76 -3.66 -25.54
CA ILE A 207 -16.02 -4.85 -25.99
C ILE A 207 -17.04 -5.97 -26.17
N SER A 208 -16.97 -6.65 -27.34
CA SER A 208 -17.72 -7.89 -27.57
C SER A 208 -16.85 -9.06 -27.17
N GLN A 209 -17.33 -9.88 -26.24
CA GLN A 209 -16.71 -11.13 -25.86
C GLN A 209 -17.62 -12.29 -26.27
N LYS A 210 -17.03 -13.30 -26.87
CA LYS A 210 -17.74 -14.51 -27.25
C LYS A 210 -17.41 -15.59 -26.21
N GLU A 211 -18.43 -16.09 -25.53
CA GLU A 211 -18.31 -17.17 -24.56
C GLU A 211 -19.13 -18.38 -24.96
N MET A 212 -18.54 -19.56 -24.81
CA MET A 212 -19.27 -20.83 -24.99
C MET A 212 -19.99 -21.16 -23.69
N VAL A 213 -21.32 -21.04 -23.69
CA VAL A 213 -22.15 -21.38 -22.54
C VAL A 213 -22.81 -22.72 -22.77
N LYS A 214 -22.78 -23.58 -21.76
CA LYS A 214 -23.47 -24.85 -21.75
C LYS A 214 -24.91 -24.66 -21.27
N GLU A 215 -25.86 -24.85 -22.15
CA GLU A 215 -27.29 -24.77 -21.87
C GLU A 215 -27.93 -26.16 -21.93
N GLU A 216 -28.69 -26.52 -20.91
CA GLU A 216 -29.45 -27.77 -20.92
C GLU A 216 -30.77 -27.55 -21.65
N SER A 217 -30.90 -28.15 -22.84
CA SER A 217 -32.12 -28.14 -23.62
C SER A 217 -32.61 -29.59 -23.90
N LYS A 218 -33.81 -29.89 -23.45
CA LYS A 218 -34.46 -31.20 -23.62
C LYS A 218 -33.60 -32.39 -23.13
N GLY A 219 -32.91 -32.25 -21.97
CA GLY A 219 -32.07 -33.30 -21.39
C GLY A 219 -30.75 -33.55 -22.12
N LYS A 220 -30.34 -32.63 -23.01
CA LYS A 220 -29.03 -32.65 -23.67
C LYS A 220 -28.30 -31.32 -23.40
N ILE A 221 -27.02 -31.39 -23.09
CA ILE A 221 -26.16 -30.24 -22.95
C ILE A 221 -25.78 -29.79 -24.38
N VAL A 222 -26.18 -28.56 -24.75
CA VAL A 222 -25.83 -27.95 -26.02
C VAL A 222 -24.90 -26.79 -25.71
N GLU A 223 -23.75 -26.72 -26.39
CA GLU A 223 -22.85 -25.58 -26.31
C GLU A 223 -23.32 -24.51 -27.29
N LYS A 224 -23.54 -23.31 -26.77
CA LYS A 224 -24.01 -22.15 -27.55
C LYS A 224 -23.00 -21.01 -27.38
N GLU A 225 -22.55 -20.42 -28.50
CA GLU A 225 -21.76 -19.20 -28.48
C GLU A 225 -22.70 -18.00 -28.19
N ILE A 226 -22.40 -17.29 -27.11
CA ILE A 226 -23.13 -16.06 -26.74
C ILE A 226 -22.16 -14.89 -26.89
N GLU A 227 -22.56 -13.89 -27.64
CA GLU A 227 -21.83 -12.61 -27.74
C GLU A 227 -22.35 -11.67 -26.65
N THR A 228 -21.51 -11.37 -25.65
CA THR A 228 -21.81 -10.43 -24.58
C THR A 228 -21.08 -9.11 -24.87
N LYS A 229 -21.85 -8.01 -24.89
CA LYS A 229 -21.31 -6.66 -25.04
C LYS A 229 -21.16 -6.01 -23.68
N THR A 230 -19.92 -5.73 -23.29
CA THR A 230 -19.60 -5.09 -22.00
C THR A 230 -19.00 -3.71 -22.24
N LYS A 231 -19.51 -2.70 -21.53
CA LYS A 231 -18.96 -1.33 -21.58
C LYS A 231 -17.59 -1.30 -20.91
N ILE A 232 -16.66 -0.56 -21.50
CA ILE A 232 -15.32 -0.39 -20.93
C ILE A 232 -15.39 0.67 -19.84
N THR A 233 -15.15 0.28 -18.59
CA THR A 233 -15.06 1.19 -17.47
C THR A 233 -13.90 2.18 -17.66
N ASP A 234 -14.10 3.43 -17.35
CA ASP A 234 -13.09 4.48 -17.43
C ASP A 234 -12.21 4.48 -16.17
N ASP A 235 -11.37 3.47 -16.08
CA ASP A 235 -10.46 3.20 -14.95
C ASP A 235 -9.03 2.99 -15.47
N GLU A 236 -8.11 3.82 -15.00
CA GLU A 236 -6.70 3.81 -15.42
C GLU A 236 -5.81 2.97 -14.50
N THR A 237 -6.31 2.46 -13.38
CA THR A 237 -5.49 1.74 -12.40
C THR A 237 -4.80 0.51 -12.98
N THR A 238 -5.50 -0.22 -13.87
CA THR A 238 -4.93 -1.37 -14.58
C THR A 238 -3.82 -0.94 -15.54
N GLU A 239 -4.03 0.13 -16.30
CA GLU A 239 -3.05 0.67 -17.25
C GLU A 239 -1.78 1.13 -16.53
N ILE A 240 -1.92 1.91 -15.46
CA ILE A 240 -0.79 2.34 -14.62
C ILE A 240 -0.02 1.14 -14.08
N SER A 241 -0.70 0.07 -13.68
CA SER A 241 -0.05 -1.15 -13.21
C SER A 241 0.80 -1.84 -14.29
N LEU A 242 0.36 -1.80 -15.56
CA LEU A 242 1.11 -2.32 -16.70
C LEU A 242 2.34 -1.45 -17.00
N ILE A 243 2.17 -0.13 -17.05
CA ILE A 243 3.25 0.83 -17.22
C ILE A 243 4.31 0.67 -16.12
N PHE A 244 3.89 0.51 -14.86
CA PHE A 244 4.81 0.24 -13.77
C PHE A 244 5.62 -1.06 -13.97
N LYS A 245 4.99 -2.14 -14.47
CA LYS A 245 5.68 -3.40 -14.74
C LYS A 245 6.75 -3.25 -15.83
N GLU A 246 6.46 -2.49 -16.88
CA GLU A 246 7.40 -2.21 -17.97
C GLU A 246 8.55 -1.33 -17.46
N TRP A 247 8.24 -0.20 -16.83
CA TRP A 247 9.22 0.67 -16.19
C TRP A 247 10.16 -0.10 -15.27
N LYS A 248 9.62 -0.99 -14.46
CA LYS A 248 10.40 -1.83 -13.55
C LYS A 248 11.40 -2.74 -14.28
N LYS A 249 11.03 -3.31 -15.43
CA LYS A 249 11.96 -4.10 -16.25
C LYS A 249 13.12 -3.23 -16.75
N GLU A 250 12.82 -2.06 -17.30
CA GLU A 250 13.83 -1.11 -17.76
C GLU A 250 14.79 -0.68 -16.63
N GLN A 251 14.25 -0.41 -15.43
CA GLN A 251 15.10 -0.01 -14.30
C GLN A 251 16.02 -1.14 -13.83
N LYS A 252 15.58 -2.41 -13.89
CA LYS A 252 16.43 -3.55 -13.54
C LYS A 252 17.62 -3.70 -14.52
N GLU A 253 17.43 -3.39 -15.78
CA GLU A 253 18.50 -3.41 -16.78
C GLU A 253 19.52 -2.27 -16.57
N ARG A 254 19.03 -1.07 -16.19
CA ARG A 254 19.87 0.13 -15.98
C ARG A 254 20.58 0.14 -14.62
N TYR A 255 19.95 -0.42 -13.61
CA TYR A 255 20.39 -0.34 -12.21
C TYR A 255 20.33 -1.72 -11.58
N SER A 256 21.25 -2.60 -12.00
CA SER A 256 21.31 -4.00 -11.53
C SER A 256 21.55 -4.14 -10.01
N GLU A 257 22.07 -3.08 -9.39
CA GLU A 257 22.34 -3.05 -7.94
C GLU A 257 21.10 -2.79 -7.07
N TYR A 258 19.95 -2.46 -7.70
CA TYR A 258 18.69 -2.26 -6.98
C TYR A 258 17.71 -3.42 -7.19
N ASP A 259 16.98 -3.73 -6.14
CA ASP A 259 15.84 -4.66 -6.19
C ASP A 259 14.52 -3.88 -6.34
N PHE A 260 14.05 -3.78 -7.57
CA PHE A 260 12.80 -3.09 -7.93
C PHE A 260 11.58 -3.99 -7.77
#